data_870703d516fc660e8f4637ef4cb8038d
#
_entry.id   870703d516fc660e8f4637ef4cb8038d
#
_cell.length_a   1.000
_cell.length_b   1.000
_cell.length_c   1.000
_cell.angle_alpha   90.00
_cell.angle_beta   90.00
_cell.angle_gamma   90.00
#
_symmetry.space_group_name_H-M   'P 1'
#
loop_
_entity.id
_entity.type
_entity.pdbx_description
1 polymer ?
#
loop_
_entity_poly.entity_id
_entity_poly.type
_entity_poly.pdbx_seq_one_letter_code
_entity_poly.pdbx_strand_id
1 'polypeptide(L)'
;LQLYPEDYENRNFNEKPEVIFMKSYVNPGEQLVVALYVCNINESSEFYQSYGFEVVRDEGTFMEMQWEDARLFLSAVPGTPPPPATPIGNMRVMVPNVDHYWTLANKMGAKILSPIEDQYYGLRDFIIAGPDGLAIRFAT
;
A
#
# COMPACT_ATOMS: atom_id res chain seq x y z
N LEU A 1 11.64 5.35 -22.36
CA LEU A 1 12.76 4.54 -22.87
C LEU A 1 13.13 3.50 -21.84
N GLN A 2 12.91 2.26 -22.18
CA GLN A 2 13.36 1.13 -21.38
C GLN A 2 14.87 1.00 -21.58
N LEU A 3 15.66 1.08 -20.49
CA LEU A 3 17.08 0.74 -20.55
C LEU A 3 17.19 -0.78 -20.61
N TYR A 4 17.77 -1.30 -21.69
CA TYR A 4 18.06 -2.72 -21.80
C TYR A 4 19.30 -3.08 -20.96
N PRO A 5 19.43 -4.33 -20.52
CA PRO A 5 20.57 -4.79 -19.73
C PRO A 5 21.93 -4.45 -20.35
N GLU A 6 22.04 -4.45 -21.65
CA GLU A 6 23.25 -4.09 -22.39
C GLU A 6 23.67 -2.62 -22.23
N ASP A 7 22.72 -1.72 -21.93
CA ASP A 7 23.03 -0.32 -21.64
C ASP A 7 23.61 -0.13 -20.24
N TYR A 8 23.43 -1.12 -19.38
CA TYR A 8 23.96 -1.12 -18.02
C TYR A 8 25.46 -1.49 -17.97
N GLU A 9 25.91 -2.38 -18.84
CA GLU A 9 27.28 -2.87 -18.84
C GLU A 9 28.30 -1.85 -19.35
N ASN A 10 27.88 -0.85 -20.11
CA ASN A 10 28.72 0.17 -20.70
C ASN A 10 28.73 1.50 -19.92
N ARG A 11 28.11 1.58 -18.75
CA ARG A 11 28.14 2.79 -17.95
C ARG A 11 29.51 3.01 -17.31
N ASN A 12 30.10 4.13 -17.61
CA ASN A 12 31.25 4.62 -16.86
C ASN A 12 30.76 5.14 -15.50
N PHE A 13 30.96 4.35 -14.44
CA PHE A 13 30.50 4.68 -13.09
C PHE A 13 31.17 5.94 -12.48
N ASN A 14 32.16 6.52 -13.16
CA ASN A 14 32.82 7.73 -12.72
C ASN A 14 32.17 9.03 -13.27
N GLU A 15 31.22 8.91 -14.19
CA GLU A 15 30.45 10.05 -14.66
C GLU A 15 29.18 10.20 -13.84
N LYS A 16 28.87 11.43 -13.40
CA LYS A 16 27.56 11.73 -12.80
C LYS A 16 26.50 11.35 -13.82
N PRO A 17 25.49 10.54 -13.46
CA PRO A 17 24.45 10.19 -14.39
C PRO A 17 23.78 11.46 -14.90
N GLU A 18 23.72 11.65 -16.20
CA GLU A 18 22.86 12.66 -16.81
C GLU A 18 21.43 12.40 -16.35
N VAL A 19 20.72 13.49 -15.98
CA VAL A 19 19.29 13.39 -15.66
C VAL A 19 18.57 13.04 -16.96
N ILE A 20 18.34 11.73 -17.17
CA ILE A 20 17.53 11.26 -18.29
C ILE A 20 16.07 11.40 -17.88
N PHE A 21 15.37 12.35 -18.50
CA PHE A 21 13.92 12.45 -18.41
C PHE A 21 13.32 11.26 -19.16
N MET A 22 13.09 10.16 -18.46
CA MET A 22 12.40 9.01 -19.01
C MET A 22 10.90 9.28 -18.99
N LYS A 23 10.22 9.04 -20.12
CA LYS A 23 8.77 8.87 -20.10
C LYS A 23 8.43 7.74 -19.12
N SER A 24 7.39 7.95 -18.32
CA SER A 24 6.86 6.88 -17.48
C SER A 24 6.60 5.65 -18.34
N TYR A 25 7.17 4.53 -17.93
CA TYR A 25 6.98 3.25 -18.60
C TYR A 25 5.54 2.75 -18.47
N VAL A 26 4.96 2.98 -17.30
CA VAL A 26 3.59 2.61 -16.95
C VAL A 26 2.95 3.77 -16.18
N ASN A 27 1.63 3.69 -15.98
CA ASN A 27 0.95 4.60 -15.06
C ASN A 27 1.64 4.53 -13.67
N PRO A 28 1.99 5.68 -13.06
CA PRO A 28 2.66 5.71 -11.76
C PRO A 28 2.00 4.84 -10.67
N GLY A 29 0.67 4.74 -10.68
CA GLY A 29 -0.08 3.89 -9.75
C GLY A 29 0.07 2.39 -9.99
N GLU A 30 0.65 1.98 -11.12
CA GLU A 30 0.86 0.57 -11.48
C GLU A 30 2.34 0.15 -11.41
N GLN A 31 3.25 1.10 -11.17
CA GLN A 31 4.69 0.81 -11.16
C GLN A 31 5.09 -0.05 -9.97
N LEU A 32 4.51 0.19 -8.82
CA LEU A 32 4.72 -0.59 -7.61
C LEU A 32 3.36 -0.99 -7.05
N VAL A 33 3.12 -2.27 -6.97
CA VAL A 33 1.89 -2.81 -6.40
C VAL A 33 2.24 -3.81 -5.31
N VAL A 34 1.61 -3.66 -4.14
CA VAL A 34 1.68 -4.63 -3.06
C VAL A 34 0.64 -5.72 -3.31
N ALA A 35 1.06 -6.97 -3.32
CA ALA A 35 0.18 -8.12 -3.39
C ALA A 35 0.21 -8.84 -2.04
N LEU A 36 -0.94 -8.87 -1.35
CA LEU A 36 -1.09 -9.52 -0.06
C LEU A 36 -1.66 -10.92 -0.24
N TYR A 37 -1.04 -11.90 0.42
CA TYR A 37 -1.62 -13.24 0.58
C TYR A 37 -2.57 -13.21 1.76
N VAL A 38 -3.82 -13.57 1.53
CA VAL A 38 -4.90 -13.42 2.50
C VAL A 38 -5.54 -14.77 2.82
N CYS A 39 -5.96 -14.94 4.07
CA CYS A 39 -6.69 -16.14 4.51
C CYS A 39 -8.16 -16.09 4.12
N ASN A 40 -8.77 -14.90 4.16
CA ASN A 40 -10.16 -14.66 3.80
C ASN A 40 -10.26 -13.40 2.95
N ILE A 41 -10.36 -13.60 1.63
CA ILE A 41 -10.32 -12.48 0.67
C ILE A 41 -11.52 -11.53 0.81
N ASN A 42 -12.68 -12.04 1.20
CA ASN A 42 -13.86 -11.21 1.39
C ASN A 42 -13.72 -10.30 2.62
N GLU A 43 -13.24 -10.82 3.75
CA GLU A 43 -12.97 -10.01 4.94
C GLU A 43 -11.91 -8.96 4.68
N SER A 44 -10.81 -9.34 4.03
CA SER A 44 -9.75 -8.40 3.67
C SER A 44 -10.26 -7.32 2.72
N SER A 45 -11.00 -7.69 1.70
CA SER A 45 -11.61 -6.75 0.77
C SER A 45 -12.55 -5.76 1.46
N GLU A 46 -13.42 -6.23 2.32
CA GLU A 46 -14.35 -5.39 3.08
C GLU A 46 -13.61 -4.41 3.98
N PHE A 47 -12.53 -4.85 4.63
CA PHE A 47 -11.69 -3.99 5.44
C PHE A 47 -11.13 -2.83 4.62
N TYR A 48 -10.50 -3.09 3.49
CA TYR A 48 -9.90 -2.04 2.65
C TYR A 48 -10.96 -1.15 2.01
N GLN A 49 -12.10 -1.70 1.59
CA GLN A 49 -13.21 -0.92 1.05
C GLN A 49 -13.77 0.07 2.06
N SER A 50 -13.82 -0.30 3.32
CA SER A 50 -14.37 0.56 4.37
C SER A 50 -13.54 1.83 4.62
N TYR A 51 -12.28 1.87 4.17
CA TYR A 51 -11.43 3.05 4.24
C TYR A 51 -11.35 3.86 2.95
N GLY A 52 -11.69 3.28 1.80
CA GLY A 52 -11.68 4.03 0.54
C GLY A 52 -11.19 3.28 -0.68
N PHE A 53 -10.70 2.06 -0.53
CA PHE A 53 -10.37 1.22 -1.69
C PHE A 53 -11.64 0.74 -2.39
N GLU A 54 -11.58 0.65 -3.70
CA GLU A 54 -12.64 0.08 -4.54
C GLU A 54 -12.12 -1.19 -5.22
N VAL A 55 -12.97 -2.21 -5.32
CA VAL A 55 -12.68 -3.41 -6.09
C VAL A 55 -12.86 -3.09 -7.57
N VAL A 56 -11.78 -3.14 -8.35
CA VAL A 56 -11.80 -2.89 -9.80
C VAL A 56 -11.75 -4.17 -10.62
N ARG A 57 -11.29 -5.28 -10.03
CA ARG A 57 -11.32 -6.61 -10.62
C ARG A 57 -11.47 -7.67 -9.55
N ASP A 58 -12.42 -8.60 -9.75
CA ASP A 58 -12.71 -9.70 -8.86
C ASP A 58 -12.72 -11.00 -9.66
N GLU A 59 -11.77 -11.90 -9.35
CA GLU A 59 -11.65 -13.23 -9.94
C GLU A 59 -11.93 -14.33 -8.91
N GLY A 60 -12.54 -13.98 -7.79
CA GLY A 60 -12.85 -14.91 -6.70
C GLY A 60 -11.67 -15.16 -5.75
N THR A 61 -10.57 -15.69 -6.24
CA THR A 61 -9.34 -15.93 -5.46
C THR A 61 -8.31 -14.81 -5.61
N PHE A 62 -8.58 -13.85 -6.46
CA PHE A 62 -7.75 -12.66 -6.69
C PHE A 62 -8.65 -11.45 -6.82
N MET A 63 -8.27 -10.36 -6.17
CA MET A 63 -8.91 -9.06 -6.30
C MET A 63 -7.88 -7.97 -6.52
N GLU A 64 -8.16 -7.08 -7.46
CA GLU A 64 -7.44 -5.83 -7.64
C GLU A 64 -8.27 -4.71 -7.03
N MET A 65 -7.64 -3.95 -6.15
CA MET A 65 -8.24 -2.81 -5.48
C MET A 65 -7.51 -1.53 -5.84
N GLN A 66 -8.25 -0.45 -5.89
CA GLN A 66 -7.75 0.87 -6.26
C GLN A 66 -8.27 1.93 -5.32
N TRP A 67 -7.40 2.86 -4.94
CA TRP A 67 -7.74 4.12 -4.28
C TRP A 67 -6.96 5.24 -4.96
N GLU A 68 -7.63 6.07 -5.77
CA GLU A 68 -6.97 7.03 -6.67
C GLU A 68 -5.92 6.31 -7.52
N ASP A 69 -4.64 6.71 -7.44
CA ASP A 69 -3.56 6.05 -8.17
C ASP A 69 -2.96 4.84 -7.44
N ALA A 70 -3.32 4.61 -6.18
CA ALA A 70 -2.82 3.46 -5.41
C ALA A 70 -3.49 2.15 -5.85
N ARG A 71 -2.69 1.09 -5.92
CA ARG A 71 -3.15 -0.27 -6.22
C ARG A 71 -2.79 -1.21 -5.09
N LEU A 72 -3.67 -2.17 -4.86
CA LEU A 72 -3.46 -3.24 -3.91
C LEU A 72 -4.05 -4.53 -4.49
N PHE A 73 -3.26 -5.60 -4.49
CA PHE A 73 -3.74 -6.92 -4.88
C PHE A 73 -3.97 -7.79 -3.65
N LEU A 74 -5.08 -8.52 -3.65
CA LEU A 74 -5.37 -9.55 -2.65
C LEU A 74 -5.41 -10.90 -3.36
N SER A 75 -4.69 -11.88 -2.82
CA SER A 75 -4.65 -13.24 -3.36
C SER A 75 -4.96 -14.25 -2.26
N ALA A 76 -6.03 -15.02 -2.44
CA ALA A 76 -6.35 -16.14 -1.57
C ALA A 76 -5.49 -17.35 -1.97
N VAL A 77 -4.28 -17.42 -1.41
CA VAL A 77 -3.33 -18.51 -1.71
C VAL A 77 -3.56 -19.65 -0.71
N PRO A 78 -3.83 -20.89 -1.17
CA PRO A 78 -3.95 -22.03 -0.29
C PRO A 78 -2.72 -22.21 0.60
N GLY A 79 -2.94 -22.46 1.90
CA GLY A 79 -1.86 -22.62 2.87
C GLY A 79 -1.29 -21.32 3.41
N THR A 80 -1.88 -20.19 3.10
CA THR A 80 -1.50 -18.92 3.72
C THR A 80 -1.66 -19.01 5.23
N PRO A 81 -0.59 -18.79 6.02
CA PRO A 81 -0.67 -18.85 7.47
C PRO A 81 -1.50 -17.67 8.01
N PRO A 82 -2.06 -17.80 9.23
CA PRO A 82 -2.69 -16.68 9.91
C PRO A 82 -1.72 -15.48 10.00
N PRO A 83 -2.21 -14.23 9.93
CA PRO A 83 -1.36 -13.08 10.05
C PRO A 83 -0.65 -13.05 11.42
N PRO A 84 0.62 -12.62 11.50
CA PRO A 84 1.34 -12.51 12.75
C PRO A 84 0.68 -11.49 13.69
N ALA A 85 0.79 -11.69 15.00
CA ALA A 85 0.25 -10.78 16.01
C ALA A 85 0.91 -9.37 15.93
N THR A 86 2.19 -9.34 15.56
CA THR A 86 2.92 -8.10 15.29
C THR A 86 3.03 -7.90 13.78
N PRO A 87 2.59 -6.78 13.22
CA PRO A 87 2.73 -6.50 11.79
C PRO A 87 4.19 -6.52 11.35
N ILE A 88 4.44 -7.00 10.14
CA ILE A 88 5.79 -7.04 9.54
C ILE A 88 6.21 -5.67 8.95
N GLY A 89 5.29 -4.75 8.83
CA GLY A 89 5.48 -3.42 8.30
C GLY A 89 4.16 -2.69 8.18
N ASN A 90 4.18 -1.52 7.54
CA ASN A 90 2.96 -0.77 7.27
C ASN A 90 2.93 -0.24 5.84
N MET A 91 1.71 -0.04 5.34
CA MET A 91 1.45 0.72 4.12
C MET A 91 1.02 2.12 4.51
N ARG A 92 1.69 3.15 3.99
CA ARG A 92 1.27 4.53 4.20
C ARG A 92 0.31 4.97 3.12
N VAL A 93 -0.87 5.42 3.53
CA VAL A 93 -1.87 6.03 2.66
C VAL A 93 -1.95 7.51 3.00
N MET A 94 -1.63 8.36 2.03
CA MET A 94 -1.76 9.81 2.18
C MET A 94 -3.21 10.20 1.93
N VAL A 95 -3.78 10.97 2.85
CA VAL A 95 -5.17 11.42 2.80
C VAL A 95 -5.25 12.92 3.03
N PRO A 96 -6.29 13.61 2.52
CA PRO A 96 -6.41 15.06 2.68
C PRO A 96 -6.66 15.50 4.11
N ASN A 97 -7.35 14.68 4.91
CA ASN A 97 -7.73 14.98 6.28
C ASN A 97 -7.62 13.73 7.15
N VAL A 98 -6.49 13.55 7.79
CA VAL A 98 -6.21 12.37 8.59
C VAL A 98 -7.13 12.27 9.84
N ASP A 99 -7.59 13.39 10.39
CA ASP A 99 -8.50 13.39 11.54
C ASP A 99 -9.85 12.75 11.19
N HIS A 100 -10.32 12.90 9.97
CA HIS A 100 -11.50 12.20 9.47
C HIS A 100 -11.32 10.68 9.52
N TYR A 101 -10.18 10.18 9.08
CA TYR A 101 -9.86 8.74 9.08
C TYR A 101 -9.62 8.22 10.50
N TRP A 102 -9.08 9.04 11.37
CA TRP A 102 -8.96 8.72 12.79
C TRP A 102 -10.33 8.49 13.44
N THR A 103 -11.27 9.39 13.18
CA THR A 103 -12.64 9.25 13.66
C THR A 103 -13.30 7.98 13.09
N LEU A 104 -13.13 7.74 11.78
CA LEU A 104 -13.65 6.55 11.11
C LEU A 104 -13.08 5.26 11.70
N ALA A 105 -11.76 5.18 11.89
CA ALA A 105 -11.09 4.01 12.45
C ALA A 105 -11.59 3.67 13.86
N ASN A 106 -11.75 4.68 14.71
CA ASN A 106 -12.30 4.50 16.06
C ASN A 106 -13.76 4.04 16.04
N LYS A 107 -14.56 4.61 15.15
CA LYS A 107 -15.97 4.21 14.97
C LYS A 107 -16.09 2.75 14.52
N MET A 108 -15.17 2.28 13.70
CA MET A 108 -15.15 0.90 13.19
C MET A 108 -14.50 -0.09 14.16
N GLY A 109 -14.00 0.37 15.30
CA GLY A 109 -13.35 -0.49 16.28
C GLY A 109 -11.98 -1.00 15.84
N ALA A 110 -11.26 -0.24 15.02
CA ALA A 110 -9.92 -0.61 14.58
C ALA A 110 -8.96 -0.79 15.77
N LYS A 111 -8.05 -1.75 15.64
CA LYS A 111 -6.95 -1.90 16.61
C LYS A 111 -5.90 -0.83 16.35
N ILE A 112 -5.85 0.15 17.24
CA ILE A 112 -4.89 1.25 17.14
C ILE A 112 -3.52 0.75 17.60
N LEU A 113 -2.53 0.87 16.73
CA LEU A 113 -1.13 0.54 17.03
C LEU A 113 -0.33 1.78 17.43
N SER A 114 -0.67 2.93 16.85
CA SER A 114 -0.06 4.21 17.16
C SER A 114 -1.14 5.29 17.07
N PRO A 115 -1.38 6.07 18.13
CA PRO A 115 -2.43 7.09 18.12
C PRO A 115 -2.08 8.24 17.20
N ILE A 116 -3.11 9.01 16.81
CA ILE A 116 -2.91 10.17 15.95
C ILE A 116 -2.10 11.24 16.68
N GLU A 117 -1.06 11.72 16.00
CA GLU A 117 -0.22 12.80 16.48
C GLU A 117 0.56 13.48 15.35
N ASP A 118 1.02 14.69 15.62
CA ASP A 118 1.96 15.39 14.74
C ASP A 118 3.35 14.80 14.93
N GLN A 119 3.97 14.36 13.83
CA GLN A 119 5.28 13.74 13.86
C GLN A 119 6.39 14.76 13.62
N TYR A 120 7.58 14.48 14.14
CA TYR A 120 8.75 15.35 13.98
C TYR A 120 9.17 15.53 12.50
N TYR A 121 8.80 14.60 11.63
CA TYR A 121 9.12 14.66 10.19
C TYR A 121 8.07 15.42 9.37
N GLY A 122 7.12 16.12 10.01
CA GLY A 122 6.21 17.04 9.34
C GLY A 122 4.88 16.45 8.89
N LEU A 123 4.60 15.20 9.18
CA LEU A 123 3.30 14.57 8.92
C LEU A 123 2.51 14.42 10.22
N ARG A 124 1.19 14.45 10.10
CA ARG A 124 0.27 14.01 11.13
C ARG A 124 -0.25 12.63 10.72
N ASP A 125 -0.09 11.63 11.58
CA ASP A 125 -0.43 10.26 11.23
C ASP A 125 -0.92 9.42 12.41
N PHE A 126 -1.51 8.29 12.10
CA PHE A 126 -1.79 7.18 13.01
C PHE A 126 -1.63 5.84 12.30
N ILE A 127 -1.53 4.77 13.07
CA ILE A 127 -1.33 3.42 12.54
C ILE A 127 -2.37 2.49 13.16
N ILE A 128 -3.00 1.70 12.33
CA ILE A 128 -3.93 0.62 12.73
C ILE A 128 -3.43 -0.73 12.25
N ALA A 129 -3.87 -1.80 12.90
CA ALA A 129 -3.63 -3.15 12.41
C ALA A 129 -4.47 -3.40 11.16
N GLY A 130 -3.83 -3.97 10.12
CA GLY A 130 -4.53 -4.53 8.97
C GLY A 130 -4.85 -6.01 9.19
N PRO A 131 -5.71 -6.60 8.36
CA PRO A 131 -6.15 -7.99 8.53
C PRO A 131 -5.12 -9.04 8.08
N ASP A 132 -4.08 -8.65 7.36
CA ASP A 132 -3.18 -9.55 6.63
C ASP A 132 -1.70 -9.42 7.01
N GLY A 133 -1.42 -8.95 8.21
CA GLY A 133 -0.05 -8.85 8.73
C GLY A 133 0.69 -7.56 8.34
N LEU A 134 0.07 -6.67 7.57
CA LEU A 134 0.52 -5.31 7.37
C LEU A 134 -0.36 -4.34 8.16
N ALA A 135 0.27 -3.39 8.82
CA ALA A 135 -0.45 -2.26 9.39
C ALA A 135 -0.78 -1.23 8.30
N ILE A 136 -1.76 -0.38 8.57
CA ILE A 136 -2.11 0.74 7.71
C ILE A 136 -1.78 2.03 8.45
N ARG A 137 -1.00 2.89 7.79
CA ARG A 137 -0.63 4.20 8.29
C ARG A 137 -1.31 5.26 7.44
N PHE A 138 -2.26 5.97 8.05
CA PHE A 138 -2.89 7.13 7.43
C PHE A 138 -2.12 8.38 7.81
N ALA A 139 -1.85 9.25 6.84
CA ALA A 139 -1.07 10.46 7.05
C ALA A 139 -1.58 11.63 6.20
N THR A 140 -1.41 12.79 6.76
CA THR A 140 -1.61 14.08 6.06
C THR A 140 -0.35 14.90 6.07
#